data_11059790ab5da52aea715219643f5130
#
_entry.id   11059790ab5da52aea715219643f5130
#
_cell.length_a   1.000
_cell.length_b   1.000
_cell.length_c   1.000
_cell.angle_alpha   90.00
_cell.angle_beta   90.00
_cell.angle_gamma   90.00
#
_symmetry.space_group_name_H-M   'P 1'
#
loop_
_entity.id
_entity.type
_entity.pdbx_description
1 polymer ?
#
loop_
_entity_poly.entity_id
_entity_poly.type
_entity_poly.pdbx_seq_one_letter_code
_entity_poly.pdbx_strand_id
1 'polypeptide(L)'
;MKNASMNGIFSRNVEIFISLAKTKSFQKTASIFGLSTSSISRELVTLENKLKVTLVDRSCRPLILTPEGRKLLSELIPIMNESQRAVALAREASNFHPSLRIGFIDSFSYDVVPQFITVMQSKISKFICLTGGADRLVERLLSHEVDVILTINPCFEIPDLRRHLLLREPSVLIFPKSQYDFRRYFRSWEDLAHCGLPFIRNYSFSGGGQLESQHLTTHDLKLMGTIQTDNNGLRIKLVSDGKGWAIVRPLTLLQHEKLLSKLTIYSVPSPLIERKVYILGRSNISVDLYRDIVDSLAN
;
A
#
# COMPACT_ATOMS: atom_id res chain seq x y z
N MET A 1 9.36 23.83 -19.13
CA MET A 1 9.52 23.38 -17.72
C MET A 1 10.99 23.01 -17.53
N LYS A 2 11.75 23.76 -16.76
CA LYS A 2 13.17 23.55 -16.52
C LYS A 2 13.35 22.22 -15.77
N ASN A 3 14.09 21.29 -16.36
CA ASN A 3 14.48 20.01 -15.79
C ASN A 3 15.18 20.23 -14.45
N ALA A 4 14.50 19.85 -13.37
CA ALA A 4 15.16 19.68 -12.10
C ALA A 4 16.14 18.50 -12.25
N SER A 5 17.44 18.78 -12.43
CA SER A 5 18.50 17.90 -12.02
C SER A 5 18.12 17.39 -10.63
N MET A 6 18.22 16.07 -10.40
CA MET A 6 17.94 15.49 -9.08
C MET A 6 18.92 16.08 -8.07
N ASN A 7 18.66 17.30 -7.62
CA ASN A 7 19.28 18.07 -6.53
C ASN A 7 20.81 18.16 -6.46
N GLY A 8 21.56 17.73 -7.50
CA GLY A 8 23.03 17.83 -7.54
C GLY A 8 23.81 16.96 -6.53
N ILE A 9 23.12 16.12 -5.75
CA ILE A 9 23.76 15.25 -4.75
C ILE A 9 24.28 13.96 -5.39
N PHE A 10 23.63 13.49 -6.45
CA PHE A 10 24.09 12.34 -7.22
C PHE A 10 24.92 12.76 -8.42
N SER A 11 25.88 11.92 -8.81
CA SER A 11 26.57 12.11 -10.08
C SER A 11 25.59 11.89 -11.24
N ARG A 12 25.79 12.64 -12.32
CA ARG A 12 24.91 12.66 -13.49
C ARG A 12 24.66 11.27 -14.08
N ASN A 13 25.68 10.41 -14.11
CA ASN A 13 25.56 9.05 -14.62
C ASN A 13 24.65 8.17 -13.76
N VAL A 14 24.62 8.36 -12.43
CA VAL A 14 23.69 7.67 -11.51
C VAL A 14 22.26 8.17 -11.74
N GLU A 15 22.05 9.46 -11.89
CA GLU A 15 20.73 10.04 -12.20
C GLU A 15 20.18 9.50 -13.53
N ILE A 16 21.03 9.41 -14.54
CA ILE A 16 20.69 8.84 -15.86
C ILE A 16 20.32 7.36 -15.73
N PHE A 17 21.07 6.57 -14.96
CA PHE A 17 20.74 5.16 -14.73
C PHE A 17 19.38 5.01 -14.06
N ILE A 18 19.09 5.76 -13.00
CA ILE A 18 17.78 5.73 -12.31
C ILE A 18 16.65 6.12 -13.29
N SER A 19 16.86 7.13 -14.12
CA SER A 19 15.88 7.55 -15.12
C SER A 19 15.67 6.48 -16.21
N LEU A 20 16.73 5.84 -16.69
CA LEU A 20 16.64 4.73 -17.65
C LEU A 20 15.86 3.56 -17.05
N ALA A 21 16.07 3.22 -15.80
CA ALA A 21 15.35 2.17 -15.09
C ALA A 21 13.82 2.43 -15.03
N LYS A 22 13.44 3.70 -14.82
CA LYS A 22 12.04 4.15 -14.77
C LYS A 22 11.39 4.21 -16.15
N THR A 23 12.08 4.80 -17.12
CA THR A 23 11.51 5.06 -18.46
C THR A 23 11.59 3.84 -19.38
N LYS A 24 12.52 2.91 -19.12
CA LYS A 24 12.87 1.75 -19.95
C LYS A 24 13.19 2.15 -21.40
N SER A 25 13.69 3.39 -21.62
CA SER A 25 13.89 3.97 -22.95
C SER A 25 15.02 5.01 -22.95
N PHE A 26 16.04 4.78 -23.79
CA PHE A 26 17.11 5.75 -24.02
C PHE A 26 16.56 7.08 -24.58
N GLN A 27 15.59 7.03 -25.49
CA GLN A 27 15.01 8.22 -26.11
C GLN A 27 14.23 9.07 -25.11
N LYS A 28 13.37 8.45 -24.28
CA LYS A 28 12.64 9.16 -23.22
C LYS A 28 13.59 9.77 -22.20
N THR A 29 14.61 9.02 -21.77
CA THR A 29 15.62 9.54 -20.86
C THR A 29 16.40 10.70 -21.47
N ALA A 30 16.81 10.59 -22.75
CA ALA A 30 17.48 11.68 -23.46
C ALA A 30 16.64 12.97 -23.47
N SER A 31 15.35 12.85 -23.76
CA SER A 31 14.42 13.98 -23.71
C SER A 31 14.33 14.61 -22.31
N ILE A 32 14.31 13.81 -21.23
CA ILE A 32 14.26 14.31 -19.84
C ILE A 32 15.51 15.12 -19.50
N PHE A 33 16.70 14.66 -19.92
CA PHE A 33 17.97 15.29 -19.61
C PHE A 33 18.41 16.37 -20.61
N GLY A 34 17.66 16.58 -21.70
CA GLY A 34 18.05 17.49 -22.79
C GLY A 34 19.32 17.05 -23.50
N LEU A 35 19.52 15.73 -23.66
CA LEU A 35 20.72 15.13 -24.26
C LEU A 35 20.39 14.30 -25.50
N SER A 36 21.43 13.92 -26.24
CA SER A 36 21.31 12.90 -27.27
C SER A 36 21.27 11.49 -26.64
N THR A 37 20.65 10.53 -27.35
CA THR A 37 20.66 9.11 -26.92
C THR A 37 22.07 8.54 -26.81
N SER A 38 23.00 8.99 -27.70
CA SER A 38 24.41 8.62 -27.64
C SER A 38 25.12 9.15 -26.38
N SER A 39 24.76 10.34 -25.91
CA SER A 39 25.25 10.89 -24.65
C SER A 39 24.76 10.09 -23.45
N ILE A 40 23.45 9.76 -23.40
CA ILE A 40 22.88 8.89 -22.36
C ILE A 40 23.60 7.53 -22.33
N SER A 41 23.84 6.93 -23.52
CA SER A 41 24.55 5.65 -23.62
C SER A 41 25.98 5.75 -23.06
N ARG A 42 26.71 6.83 -23.36
CA ARG A 42 28.06 7.07 -22.85
C ARG A 42 28.09 7.22 -21.33
N GLU A 43 27.16 7.97 -20.77
CA GLU A 43 27.06 8.14 -19.31
C GLU A 43 26.78 6.80 -18.59
N LEU A 44 25.89 5.98 -19.16
CA LEU A 44 25.64 4.63 -18.65
C LEU A 44 26.90 3.76 -18.71
N VAL A 45 27.60 3.71 -19.85
CA VAL A 45 28.86 2.96 -19.99
C VAL A 45 29.91 3.44 -19.00
N THR A 46 30.01 4.74 -18.76
CA THR A 46 30.90 5.30 -17.76
C THR A 46 30.58 4.78 -16.37
N LEU A 47 29.30 4.68 -16.00
CA LEU A 47 28.88 4.11 -14.72
C LEU A 47 29.21 2.62 -14.63
N GLU A 48 28.85 1.84 -15.67
CA GLU A 48 29.10 0.40 -15.74
C GLU A 48 30.59 0.09 -15.63
N ASN A 49 31.45 0.86 -16.32
CA ASN A 49 32.90 0.71 -16.25
C ASN A 49 33.47 1.04 -14.86
N LYS A 50 32.97 2.10 -14.20
CA LYS A 50 33.40 2.45 -12.83
C LYS A 50 33.04 1.35 -11.83
N LEU A 51 31.84 0.76 -11.97
CA LEU A 51 31.34 -0.28 -11.09
C LEU A 51 31.81 -1.69 -11.49
N LYS A 52 32.38 -1.84 -12.69
CA LYS A 52 32.82 -3.11 -13.30
C LYS A 52 31.68 -4.14 -13.41
N VAL A 53 30.47 -3.67 -13.66
CA VAL A 53 29.27 -4.50 -13.85
C VAL A 53 28.39 -3.92 -14.95
N THR A 54 27.68 -4.78 -15.67
CA THR A 54 26.65 -4.37 -16.62
C THR A 54 25.34 -4.18 -15.88
N LEU A 55 24.72 -3.02 -16.03
CA LEU A 55 23.48 -2.67 -15.32
C LEU A 55 22.22 -2.84 -16.18
N VAL A 56 22.41 -2.80 -17.51
CA VAL A 56 21.31 -2.76 -18.47
C VAL A 56 21.55 -3.75 -19.58
N ASP A 57 20.57 -4.60 -19.85
CA ASP A 57 20.54 -5.45 -21.02
C ASP A 57 20.01 -4.64 -22.22
N ARG A 58 20.91 -4.40 -23.19
CA ARG A 58 20.59 -3.60 -24.40
C ARG A 58 20.02 -4.43 -25.54
N SER A 59 20.03 -5.76 -25.42
CA SER A 59 19.49 -6.68 -26.41
C SER A 59 17.96 -6.70 -26.43
N CYS A 60 17.35 -6.33 -25.31
CA CYS A 60 15.89 -6.37 -25.12
C CYS A 60 15.21 -5.03 -25.46
N ARG A 61 13.99 -5.12 -25.99
CA ARG A 61 13.08 -3.97 -26.17
C ARG A 61 11.68 -4.35 -25.66
N PRO A 62 11.15 -3.64 -24.63
CA PRO A 62 11.77 -2.53 -23.89
C PRO A 62 13.02 -2.94 -23.12
N LEU A 63 13.89 -1.97 -22.82
CA LEU A 63 15.12 -2.12 -22.06
C LEU A 63 14.85 -2.80 -20.70
N ILE A 64 15.70 -3.76 -20.35
CA ILE A 64 15.60 -4.54 -19.11
C ILE A 64 16.86 -4.32 -18.26
N LEU A 65 16.71 -4.25 -16.95
CA LEU A 65 17.84 -4.24 -16.02
C LEU A 65 18.40 -5.65 -15.82
N THR A 66 19.72 -5.73 -15.72
CA THR A 66 20.39 -6.95 -15.26
C THR A 66 20.07 -7.25 -13.78
N PRO A 67 20.38 -8.44 -13.23
CA PRO A 67 20.29 -8.69 -11.79
C PRO A 67 21.04 -7.64 -10.96
N GLU A 68 22.28 -7.29 -11.38
CA GLU A 68 23.13 -6.26 -10.76
C GLU A 68 22.47 -4.87 -10.84
N GLY A 69 21.88 -4.54 -12.00
CA GLY A 69 21.15 -3.28 -12.19
C GLY A 69 19.93 -3.18 -11.29
N ARG A 70 19.17 -4.27 -11.12
CA ARG A 70 18.04 -4.30 -10.17
C ARG A 70 18.48 -4.12 -8.74
N LYS A 71 19.55 -4.84 -8.33
CA LYS A 71 20.10 -4.73 -6.99
C LYS A 71 20.61 -3.31 -6.72
N LEU A 72 21.38 -2.74 -7.63
CA LEU A 72 21.86 -1.35 -7.47
C LEU A 72 20.70 -0.37 -7.38
N LEU A 73 19.67 -0.52 -8.22
CA LEU A 73 18.50 0.37 -8.21
C LEU A 73 17.75 0.29 -6.87
N SER A 74 17.55 -0.91 -6.30
CA SER A 74 16.88 -1.08 -5.01
C SER A 74 17.62 -0.37 -3.86
N GLU A 75 18.93 -0.33 -3.89
CA GLU A 75 19.74 0.39 -2.90
C GLU A 75 19.76 1.91 -3.15
N LEU A 76 19.77 2.34 -4.40
CA LEU A 76 19.82 3.78 -4.74
C LEU A 76 18.50 4.51 -4.49
N ILE A 77 17.34 3.85 -4.66
CA ILE A 77 16.03 4.49 -4.48
C ILE A 77 15.84 5.05 -3.06
N PRO A 78 16.10 4.31 -1.98
CA PRO A 78 16.01 4.84 -0.62
C PRO A 78 16.93 6.04 -0.38
N ILE A 79 18.19 5.95 -0.84
CA ILE A 79 19.16 7.03 -0.68
C ILE A 79 18.71 8.29 -1.43
N MET A 80 18.18 8.15 -2.63
CA MET A 80 17.64 9.25 -3.42
C MET A 80 16.46 9.94 -2.71
N ASN A 81 15.52 9.16 -2.20
CA ASN A 81 14.35 9.68 -1.51
C ASN A 81 14.74 10.41 -0.21
N GLU A 82 15.70 9.87 0.54
CA GLU A 82 16.22 10.52 1.75
C GLU A 82 17.01 11.79 1.43
N SER A 83 17.81 11.79 0.37
CA SER A 83 18.51 12.97 -0.13
C SER A 83 17.52 14.09 -0.54
N GLN A 84 16.47 13.76 -1.27
CA GLN A 84 15.43 14.73 -1.63
C GLN A 84 14.73 15.30 -0.39
N ARG A 85 14.50 14.46 0.61
CA ARG A 85 13.95 14.89 1.90
C ARG A 85 14.89 15.86 2.62
N ALA A 86 16.18 15.53 2.72
CA ALA A 86 17.18 16.39 3.36
C ALA A 86 17.27 17.76 2.69
N VAL A 87 17.24 17.81 1.35
CA VAL A 87 17.21 19.09 0.61
C VAL A 87 15.91 19.85 0.86
N ALA A 88 14.77 19.19 0.90
CA ALA A 88 13.51 19.84 1.21
C ALA A 88 13.53 20.46 2.63
N LEU A 89 14.00 19.72 3.63
CA LEU A 89 14.15 20.21 5.00
C LEU A 89 15.11 21.40 5.09
N ALA A 90 16.23 21.35 4.38
CA ALA A 90 17.19 22.46 4.33
C ALA A 90 16.60 23.73 3.69
N ARG A 91 15.74 23.59 2.69
CA ARG A 91 15.03 24.72 2.06
C ARG A 91 13.91 25.28 2.93
N GLU A 92 13.28 24.44 3.72
CA GLU A 92 12.19 24.78 4.64
C GLU A 92 12.71 25.26 6.01
N ALA A 93 14.04 25.28 6.24
CA ALA A 93 14.66 25.60 7.53
C ALA A 93 14.35 27.02 8.06
N SER A 94 13.81 27.91 7.23
CA SER A 94 13.30 29.22 7.65
C SER A 94 11.90 29.19 8.27
N ASN A 95 11.14 28.10 8.04
CA ASN A 95 9.79 27.88 8.61
C ASN A 95 9.73 26.47 9.19
N PHE A 96 10.09 26.34 10.46
CA PHE A 96 10.25 25.05 11.16
C PHE A 96 8.90 24.38 11.39
N HIS A 97 8.39 23.72 10.37
CA HIS A 97 7.25 22.82 10.52
C HIS A 97 7.57 21.46 9.91
N PRO A 98 7.55 20.37 10.68
CA PRO A 98 7.88 19.06 10.18
C PRO A 98 6.86 18.58 9.13
N SER A 99 7.34 17.96 8.07
CA SER A 99 6.50 17.29 7.09
C SER A 99 6.41 15.78 7.41
N LEU A 100 5.22 15.20 7.25
CA LEU A 100 4.97 13.78 7.45
C LEU A 100 4.47 13.14 6.16
N ARG A 101 5.14 12.07 5.74
CA ARG A 101 4.70 11.20 4.63
C ARG A 101 4.17 9.92 5.24
N ILE A 102 2.88 9.66 5.09
CA ILE A 102 2.22 8.51 5.70
C ILE A 102 1.41 7.72 4.68
N GLY A 103 1.49 6.40 4.75
CA GLY A 103 0.73 5.48 3.91
C GLY A 103 -0.40 4.81 4.68
N PHE A 104 -1.57 4.71 4.05
CA PHE A 104 -2.74 4.04 4.62
C PHE A 104 -3.22 2.94 3.71
N ILE A 105 -3.56 1.78 4.25
CA ILE A 105 -4.33 0.79 3.47
C ILE A 105 -5.67 1.39 3.05
N ASP A 106 -6.11 1.08 1.84
CA ASP A 106 -7.30 1.70 1.23
C ASP A 106 -8.54 1.65 2.13
N SER A 107 -8.73 0.54 2.86
CA SER A 107 -9.87 0.35 3.75
C SER A 107 -9.89 1.25 5.01
N PHE A 108 -8.82 1.98 5.27
CA PHE A 108 -8.71 2.92 6.42
C PHE A 108 -8.67 4.38 5.99
N SER A 109 -8.35 4.63 4.71
CA SER A 109 -8.00 5.98 4.28
C SER A 109 -9.13 6.99 4.41
N TYR A 110 -10.35 6.59 4.13
CA TYR A 110 -11.47 7.52 3.96
C TYR A 110 -11.92 8.15 5.29
N ASP A 111 -12.04 7.35 6.33
CA ASP A 111 -12.55 7.80 7.63
C ASP A 111 -11.43 8.25 8.57
N VAL A 112 -10.30 7.55 8.53
CA VAL A 112 -9.19 7.76 9.49
C VAL A 112 -8.31 8.94 9.09
N VAL A 113 -8.02 9.15 7.80
CA VAL A 113 -7.11 10.22 7.36
C VAL A 113 -7.60 11.61 7.72
N PRO A 114 -8.87 12.01 7.52
CA PRO A 114 -9.34 13.33 7.90
C PRO A 114 -9.21 13.61 9.40
N GLN A 115 -9.56 12.64 10.24
CA GLN A 115 -9.46 12.76 11.70
C GLN A 115 -7.99 12.85 12.14
N PHE A 116 -7.13 11.99 11.61
CA PHE A 116 -5.69 12.01 11.83
C PHE A 116 -5.08 13.39 11.51
N ILE A 117 -5.39 13.96 10.32
CA ILE A 117 -4.90 15.28 9.93
C ILE A 117 -5.39 16.35 10.92
N THR A 118 -6.67 16.31 11.31
CA THR A 118 -7.24 17.27 12.27
C THR A 118 -6.49 17.25 13.60
N VAL A 119 -6.16 16.08 14.13
CA VAL A 119 -5.42 15.96 15.39
C VAL A 119 -3.96 16.41 15.23
N MET A 120 -3.32 16.04 14.12
CA MET A 120 -1.89 16.25 13.92
C MET A 120 -1.51 17.63 13.31
N GLN A 121 -2.46 18.40 12.80
CA GLN A 121 -2.18 19.67 12.11
C GLN A 121 -1.49 20.73 12.99
N SER A 122 -1.59 20.64 14.32
CA SER A 122 -0.87 21.52 15.23
C SER A 122 0.63 21.19 15.34
N LYS A 123 1.02 19.96 14.98
CA LYS A 123 2.40 19.44 15.07
C LYS A 123 3.06 19.28 13.70
N ILE A 124 2.27 19.13 12.65
CA ILE A 124 2.71 18.85 11.28
C ILE A 124 2.12 19.89 10.36
N SER A 125 2.96 20.59 9.61
CA SER A 125 2.51 21.60 8.65
C SER A 125 2.21 21.07 7.26
N LYS A 126 2.81 19.92 6.90
CA LYS A 126 2.66 19.34 5.57
C LYS A 126 2.46 17.83 5.67
N PHE A 127 1.33 17.39 5.16
CA PHE A 127 1.01 15.96 5.05
C PHE A 127 1.13 15.50 3.60
N ILE A 128 1.73 14.33 3.42
CA ILE A 128 1.66 13.56 2.18
C ILE A 128 1.04 12.22 2.57
N CYS A 129 -0.24 12.06 2.23
CA CYS A 129 -1.00 10.84 2.51
C CYS A 129 -1.08 10.01 1.23
N LEU A 130 -0.54 8.81 1.28
CA LEU A 130 -0.59 7.85 0.17
C LEU A 130 -1.48 6.69 0.56
N THR A 131 -2.20 6.12 -0.41
CA THR A 131 -3.02 4.94 -0.19
C THR A 131 -2.57 3.78 -1.06
N GLY A 132 -2.95 2.57 -0.68
CA GLY A 132 -2.66 1.38 -1.47
C GLY A 132 -2.82 0.08 -0.72
N GLY A 133 -2.53 -1.03 -1.41
CA GLY A 133 -2.45 -2.36 -0.80
C GLY A 133 -1.25 -2.49 0.15
N ALA A 134 -1.33 -3.44 1.09
CA ALA A 134 -0.35 -3.64 2.14
C ALA A 134 1.09 -3.80 1.60
N ASP A 135 1.30 -4.64 0.58
CA ASP A 135 2.63 -4.91 0.02
C ASP A 135 3.25 -3.66 -0.59
N ARG A 136 2.44 -2.90 -1.35
CA ARG A 136 2.91 -1.65 -1.96
C ARG A 136 3.25 -0.58 -0.91
N LEU A 137 2.53 -0.54 0.21
CA LEU A 137 2.86 0.36 1.30
C LEU A 137 4.17 -0.02 1.99
N VAL A 138 4.41 -1.33 2.17
CA VAL A 138 5.70 -1.83 2.69
C VAL A 138 6.85 -1.46 1.74
N GLU A 139 6.70 -1.66 0.44
CA GLU A 139 7.69 -1.23 -0.56
C GLU A 139 7.99 0.28 -0.45
N ARG A 140 6.96 1.11 -0.30
CA ARG A 140 7.12 2.56 -0.12
C ARG A 140 7.82 2.94 1.18
N LEU A 141 7.55 2.21 2.27
CA LEU A 141 8.24 2.42 3.54
C LEU A 141 9.73 2.08 3.43
N LEU A 142 10.03 0.92 2.85
CA LEU A 142 11.41 0.45 2.65
C LEU A 142 12.18 1.29 1.63
N SER A 143 11.51 1.81 0.61
CA SER A 143 12.11 2.74 -0.35
C SER A 143 12.23 4.19 0.16
N HIS A 144 11.86 4.46 1.41
CA HIS A 144 11.86 5.79 2.01
C HIS A 144 10.94 6.81 1.28
N GLU A 145 9.94 6.34 0.56
CA GLU A 145 8.90 7.19 -0.03
C GLU A 145 7.94 7.71 1.05
N VAL A 146 7.68 6.90 2.08
CA VAL A 146 6.90 7.27 3.26
C VAL A 146 7.68 7.02 4.55
N ASP A 147 7.27 7.68 5.64
CA ASP A 147 7.91 7.62 6.95
C ASP A 147 7.22 6.62 7.88
N VAL A 148 5.90 6.50 7.73
CA VAL A 148 5.02 5.64 8.52
C VAL A 148 3.97 5.04 7.60
N ILE A 149 3.51 3.83 7.90
CA ILE A 149 2.37 3.20 7.21
C ILE A 149 1.42 2.54 8.20
N LEU A 150 0.13 2.56 7.86
CA LEU A 150 -0.85 1.64 8.41
C LEU A 150 -1.00 0.45 7.48
N THR A 151 -0.79 -0.75 8.00
CA THR A 151 -0.76 -1.97 7.19
C THR A 151 -1.28 -3.17 7.97
N ILE A 152 -1.60 -4.24 7.26
CA ILE A 152 -1.94 -5.55 7.84
C ILE A 152 -0.74 -6.51 7.88
N ASN A 153 0.36 -6.15 7.21
CA ASN A 153 1.60 -6.92 7.24
C ASN A 153 2.53 -6.33 8.32
N PRO A 154 2.85 -7.07 9.41
CA PRO A 154 3.73 -6.59 10.47
C PRO A 154 5.21 -6.55 10.09
N CYS A 155 5.63 -7.17 9.00
CA CYS A 155 7.02 -7.23 8.53
C CYS A 155 7.99 -7.64 9.65
N PHE A 156 7.70 -8.74 10.37
CA PHE A 156 8.55 -9.20 11.50
C PHE A 156 9.96 -9.57 11.06
N GLU A 157 10.12 -9.93 9.80
CA GLU A 157 11.40 -10.25 9.16
C GLU A 157 12.34 -9.05 9.00
N ILE A 158 11.82 -7.82 9.15
CA ILE A 158 12.62 -6.60 9.02
C ILE A 158 12.86 -6.01 10.41
N PRO A 159 14.06 -6.15 11.00
CA PRO A 159 14.30 -5.80 12.41
C PRO A 159 14.16 -4.30 12.70
N ASP A 160 14.57 -3.43 11.77
CA ASP A 160 14.74 -1.99 11.99
C ASP A 160 13.47 -1.16 11.81
N LEU A 161 12.28 -1.79 11.91
CA LEU A 161 11.02 -1.07 11.88
C LEU A 161 10.44 -0.92 13.30
N ARG A 162 9.92 0.27 13.61
CA ARG A 162 9.04 0.46 14.77
C ARG A 162 7.69 -0.16 14.44
N ARG A 163 7.10 -0.88 15.40
CA ARG A 163 5.82 -1.58 15.21
C ARG A 163 4.89 -1.31 16.37
N HIS A 164 3.66 -1.03 16.06
CA HIS A 164 2.58 -0.95 17.03
C HIS A 164 1.34 -1.66 16.48
N LEU A 165 0.76 -2.57 17.27
CA LEU A 165 -0.53 -3.17 16.94
C LEU A 165 -1.62 -2.17 17.28
N LEU A 166 -2.21 -1.55 16.26
CA LEU A 166 -3.24 -0.52 16.44
C LEU A 166 -4.57 -1.14 16.88
N LEU A 167 -5.05 -2.13 16.13
CA LEU A 167 -6.32 -2.77 16.45
C LEU A 167 -6.43 -4.19 15.85
N ARG A 168 -7.41 -4.93 16.38
CA ARG A 168 -7.88 -6.20 15.83
C ARG A 168 -9.28 -5.98 15.30
N GLU A 169 -9.49 -6.21 14.01
CA GLU A 169 -10.76 -6.00 13.35
C GLU A 169 -11.36 -7.33 12.92
N PRO A 170 -12.47 -7.75 13.54
CA PRO A 170 -13.20 -8.93 13.10
C PRO A 170 -13.86 -8.68 11.76
N SER A 171 -14.08 -9.72 10.97
CA SER A 171 -14.91 -9.66 9.78
C SER A 171 -16.39 -9.69 10.15
N VAL A 172 -17.20 -9.22 9.23
CA VAL A 172 -18.65 -9.39 9.25
C VAL A 172 -19.10 -9.98 7.93
N LEU A 173 -20.28 -10.63 7.96
CA LEU A 173 -20.98 -11.08 6.78
C LEU A 173 -21.95 -10.00 6.34
N ILE A 174 -22.04 -9.77 5.04
CA ILE A 174 -23.06 -8.92 4.45
C ILE A 174 -23.92 -9.71 3.47
N PHE A 175 -25.21 -9.50 3.58
CA PHE A 175 -26.25 -10.07 2.72
C PHE A 175 -27.12 -8.97 2.14
N PRO A 176 -27.76 -9.17 0.97
CA PRO A 176 -28.76 -8.24 0.50
C PRO A 176 -29.92 -8.22 1.51
N LYS A 177 -30.45 -7.02 1.77
CA LYS A 177 -31.64 -6.86 2.60
C LYS A 177 -32.83 -7.47 1.86
N SER A 178 -33.21 -8.66 2.25
CA SER A 178 -34.35 -9.38 1.70
C SER A 178 -35.40 -9.56 2.77
N GLN A 179 -36.60 -10.00 2.36
CA GLN A 179 -37.65 -10.41 3.28
C GLN A 179 -37.30 -11.69 4.07
N TYR A 180 -36.21 -12.36 3.72
CA TYR A 180 -35.74 -13.56 4.39
C TYR A 180 -34.87 -13.16 5.57
N ASP A 181 -35.26 -13.52 6.77
CA ASP A 181 -34.45 -13.42 7.97
C ASP A 181 -33.44 -14.57 8.02
N PHE A 182 -32.25 -14.33 7.48
CA PHE A 182 -31.16 -15.31 7.46
C PHE A 182 -30.62 -15.64 8.86
N ARG A 183 -30.98 -14.92 9.93
CA ARG A 183 -30.53 -15.19 11.32
C ARG A 183 -30.79 -16.61 11.79
N ARG A 184 -31.78 -17.26 11.25
CA ARG A 184 -32.15 -18.63 11.60
C ARG A 184 -31.22 -19.67 10.95
N TYR A 185 -30.41 -19.30 9.95
CA TYR A 185 -29.71 -20.23 9.09
C TYR A 185 -28.19 -20.26 9.30
N PHE A 186 -27.55 -19.25 9.92
CA PHE A 186 -26.09 -19.18 9.98
C PHE A 186 -25.55 -19.39 11.39
N ARG A 187 -25.48 -20.64 11.80
CA ARG A 187 -24.79 -21.06 13.03
C ARG A 187 -23.35 -21.53 12.75
N SER A 188 -23.08 -21.89 11.50
CA SER A 188 -21.82 -22.48 11.07
C SER A 188 -21.41 -21.99 9.68
N TRP A 189 -20.17 -22.23 9.32
CA TRP A 189 -19.66 -22.00 7.97
C TRP A 189 -20.31 -22.93 6.94
N GLU A 190 -20.72 -24.12 7.36
CA GLU A 190 -21.41 -25.07 6.51
C GLU A 190 -22.80 -24.55 6.09
N ASP A 191 -23.50 -23.90 7.01
CA ASP A 191 -24.79 -23.24 6.70
C ASP A 191 -24.60 -22.17 5.61
N LEU A 192 -23.49 -21.41 5.65
CA LEU A 192 -23.15 -20.41 4.64
C LEU A 192 -22.88 -21.03 3.26
N ALA A 193 -22.26 -22.18 3.21
CA ALA A 193 -22.00 -22.91 1.96
C ALA A 193 -23.31 -23.32 1.26
N HIS A 194 -24.39 -23.54 2.03
CA HIS A 194 -25.68 -24.01 1.55
C HIS A 194 -26.77 -22.91 1.52
N CYS A 195 -26.40 -21.64 1.72
CA CYS A 195 -27.35 -20.54 1.81
C CYS A 195 -28.07 -20.19 0.48
N GLY A 196 -27.70 -20.83 -0.61
CA GLY A 196 -28.32 -20.61 -1.93
C GLY A 196 -27.93 -19.32 -2.65
N LEU A 197 -27.06 -18.50 -2.06
CA LEU A 197 -26.53 -17.28 -2.67
C LEU A 197 -25.05 -17.43 -3.03
N PRO A 198 -24.59 -16.89 -4.18
CA PRO A 198 -23.20 -16.90 -4.54
C PRO A 198 -22.35 -16.16 -3.50
N PHE A 199 -21.15 -16.71 -3.20
CA PHE A 199 -20.16 -16.03 -2.39
C PHE A 199 -19.31 -15.11 -3.26
N ILE A 200 -19.31 -13.82 -2.96
CA ILE A 200 -18.51 -12.79 -3.65
C ILE A 200 -17.20 -12.62 -2.87
N ARG A 201 -16.12 -13.22 -3.40
CA ARG A 201 -14.82 -13.31 -2.76
C ARG A 201 -13.96 -12.06 -3.00
N ASN A 202 -13.02 -11.83 -2.09
CA ASN A 202 -11.85 -11.04 -2.39
C ASN A 202 -10.97 -11.75 -3.44
N TYR A 203 -10.32 -10.94 -4.29
CA TYR A 203 -9.33 -11.46 -5.23
C TYR A 203 -8.18 -12.11 -4.46
N SER A 204 -7.90 -13.37 -4.76
CA SER A 204 -7.03 -14.24 -3.95
C SER A 204 -5.59 -13.72 -3.80
N PHE A 205 -5.12 -12.93 -4.75
CA PHE A 205 -3.77 -12.33 -4.71
C PHE A 205 -3.73 -10.93 -4.06
N SER A 206 -4.86 -10.39 -3.61
CA SER A 206 -4.87 -9.20 -2.76
C SER A 206 -4.56 -9.58 -1.31
N GLY A 207 -3.96 -8.67 -0.52
CA GLY A 207 -3.67 -8.94 0.90
C GLY A 207 -4.90 -9.37 1.71
N GLY A 208 -6.07 -8.75 1.44
CA GLY A 208 -7.34 -9.17 2.05
C GLY A 208 -7.83 -10.54 1.57
N GLY A 209 -7.61 -10.84 0.28
CA GLY A 209 -7.96 -12.13 -0.32
C GLY A 209 -7.06 -13.28 0.14
N GLN A 210 -5.80 -13.01 0.40
CA GLN A 210 -4.87 -13.99 0.98
C GLN A 210 -5.31 -14.38 2.40
N LEU A 211 -5.64 -13.40 3.26
CA LEU A 211 -6.16 -13.66 4.60
C LEU A 211 -7.46 -14.46 4.59
N GLU A 212 -8.39 -14.10 3.69
CA GLU A 212 -9.65 -14.83 3.51
C GLU A 212 -9.39 -16.26 3.02
N SER A 213 -8.56 -16.43 2.00
CA SER A 213 -8.21 -17.75 1.43
C SER A 213 -7.49 -18.62 2.44
N GLN A 214 -6.53 -18.09 3.18
CA GLN A 214 -5.81 -18.79 4.23
C GLN A 214 -6.78 -19.30 5.31
N HIS A 215 -7.69 -18.46 5.76
CA HIS A 215 -8.68 -18.84 6.77
C HIS A 215 -9.58 -19.98 6.27
N LEU A 216 -10.15 -19.84 5.05
CA LEU A 216 -11.00 -20.86 4.45
C LEU A 216 -10.26 -22.19 4.29
N THR A 217 -8.99 -22.16 3.88
CA THR A 217 -8.17 -23.36 3.71
C THR A 217 -7.81 -24.00 5.06
N THR A 218 -7.38 -23.20 6.05
CA THR A 218 -6.97 -23.70 7.37
C THR A 218 -8.11 -24.44 8.07
N HIS A 219 -9.36 -24.04 7.82
CA HIS A 219 -10.54 -24.62 8.46
C HIS A 219 -11.36 -25.52 7.53
N ASP A 220 -10.80 -25.92 6.38
CA ASP A 220 -11.46 -26.76 5.35
C ASP A 220 -12.86 -26.24 4.92
N LEU A 221 -12.99 -24.92 4.82
CA LEU A 221 -14.26 -24.26 4.49
C LEU A 221 -14.44 -24.18 2.96
N LYS A 222 -15.35 -24.95 2.42
CA LYS A 222 -15.62 -25.06 0.97
C LYS A 222 -16.70 -24.07 0.53
N LEU A 223 -16.37 -22.80 0.49
CA LEU A 223 -17.26 -21.78 -0.05
C LEU A 223 -17.01 -21.61 -1.56
N MET A 224 -18.03 -21.88 -2.35
CA MET A 224 -17.94 -21.68 -3.80
C MET A 224 -18.17 -20.22 -4.17
N GLY A 225 -17.11 -19.53 -4.56
CA GLY A 225 -17.18 -18.16 -5.05
C GLY A 225 -17.21 -18.12 -6.57
N THR A 226 -18.22 -17.49 -7.14
CA THR A 226 -18.36 -17.29 -8.59
C THR A 226 -17.87 -15.94 -9.05
N ILE A 227 -17.78 -14.96 -8.15
CA ILE A 227 -17.34 -13.60 -8.41
C ILE A 227 -16.13 -13.28 -7.52
N GLN A 228 -15.05 -12.76 -8.13
CA GLN A 228 -13.88 -12.29 -7.40
C GLN A 228 -13.55 -10.85 -7.83
N THR A 229 -13.22 -10.01 -6.87
CA THR A 229 -12.74 -8.64 -7.11
C THR A 229 -11.85 -8.17 -5.96
N ASP A 230 -10.85 -7.35 -6.25
CA ASP A 230 -9.98 -6.68 -5.29
C ASP A 230 -10.58 -5.37 -4.75
N ASN A 231 -11.71 -4.93 -5.32
CA ASN A 231 -12.38 -3.69 -4.94
C ASN A 231 -13.51 -3.95 -3.93
N ASN A 232 -13.30 -3.52 -2.69
CA ASN A 232 -14.27 -3.69 -1.61
C ASN A 232 -15.59 -2.96 -1.87
N GLY A 233 -15.56 -1.76 -2.45
CA GLY A 233 -16.77 -0.99 -2.79
C GLY A 233 -17.63 -1.73 -3.80
N LEU A 234 -17.00 -2.32 -4.83
CA LEU A 234 -17.70 -3.15 -5.81
C LEU A 234 -18.32 -4.39 -5.15
N ARG A 235 -17.62 -5.05 -4.22
CA ARG A 235 -18.17 -6.19 -3.47
C ARG A 235 -19.44 -5.79 -2.72
N ILE A 236 -19.36 -4.71 -1.95
CA ILE A 236 -20.50 -4.19 -1.18
C ILE A 236 -21.67 -3.82 -2.11
N LYS A 237 -21.36 -3.18 -3.24
CA LYS A 237 -22.37 -2.83 -4.25
C LYS A 237 -23.05 -4.06 -4.84
N LEU A 238 -22.28 -5.08 -5.22
CA LEU A 238 -22.82 -6.33 -5.77
C LEU A 238 -23.76 -7.02 -4.76
N VAL A 239 -23.37 -7.05 -3.47
CA VAL A 239 -24.25 -7.60 -2.43
C VAL A 239 -25.51 -6.77 -2.30
N SER A 240 -25.40 -5.43 -2.27
CA SER A 240 -26.58 -4.54 -2.17
C SER A 240 -27.55 -4.68 -3.35
N ASP A 241 -27.06 -5.15 -4.50
CA ASP A 241 -27.84 -5.42 -5.70
C ASP A 241 -28.35 -6.89 -5.79
N GLY A 242 -28.20 -7.66 -4.72
CA GLY A 242 -28.71 -9.02 -4.64
C GLY A 242 -27.89 -10.07 -5.40
N LYS A 243 -26.63 -9.79 -5.75
CA LYS A 243 -25.79 -10.70 -6.55
C LYS A 243 -25.11 -11.80 -5.73
N GLY A 244 -25.23 -11.78 -4.41
CA GLY A 244 -24.65 -12.76 -3.51
C GLY A 244 -24.41 -12.19 -2.13
N TRP A 245 -23.53 -12.82 -1.36
CA TRP A 245 -23.10 -12.39 -0.04
C TRP A 245 -21.58 -12.30 0.01
N ALA A 246 -21.03 -11.58 1.00
CA ALA A 246 -19.59 -11.38 1.13
C ALA A 246 -19.14 -11.30 2.59
N ILE A 247 -17.85 -11.56 2.80
CA ILE A 247 -17.12 -11.30 4.05
C ILE A 247 -16.44 -9.95 3.88
N VAL A 248 -16.74 -8.99 4.75
CA VAL A 248 -16.16 -7.65 4.69
C VAL A 248 -15.68 -7.18 6.05
N ARG A 249 -15.03 -6.03 6.09
CA ARG A 249 -14.56 -5.39 7.32
C ARG A 249 -15.54 -4.27 7.72
N PRO A 250 -15.84 -4.12 9.02
CA PRO A 250 -16.74 -3.06 9.49
C PRO A 250 -16.33 -1.67 9.03
N LEU A 251 -15.05 -1.32 9.13
CA LEU A 251 -14.56 -0.01 8.70
C LEU A 251 -14.72 0.23 7.18
N THR A 252 -14.66 -0.83 6.38
CA THR A 252 -14.95 -0.70 4.95
C THR A 252 -16.42 -0.39 4.68
N LEU A 253 -17.34 -0.87 5.52
CA LEU A 253 -18.77 -0.59 5.37
C LEU A 253 -19.10 0.88 5.65
N LEU A 254 -18.41 1.52 6.59
CA LEU A 254 -18.61 2.93 6.92
C LEU A 254 -18.36 3.83 5.69
N GLN A 255 -17.42 3.46 4.83
CA GLN A 255 -17.18 4.19 3.57
C GLN A 255 -18.33 4.12 2.57
N HIS A 256 -19.32 3.24 2.82
CA HIS A 256 -20.45 2.98 1.92
C HIS A 256 -21.81 3.12 2.63
N GLU A 257 -21.93 4.09 3.52
CA GLU A 257 -23.15 4.32 4.34
C GLU A 257 -24.45 4.29 3.55
N LYS A 258 -24.45 4.87 2.35
CA LYS A 258 -25.63 4.90 1.47
C LYS A 258 -26.13 3.50 1.07
N LEU A 259 -25.26 2.50 1.13
CA LEU A 259 -25.63 1.11 0.80
C LEU A 259 -26.06 0.31 2.04
N LEU A 260 -25.75 0.76 3.26
CA LEU A 260 -26.07 0.04 4.50
C LEU A 260 -27.57 -0.26 4.62
N SER A 261 -28.43 0.66 4.18
CA SER A 261 -29.88 0.46 4.21
C SER A 261 -30.37 -0.71 3.34
N LYS A 262 -29.55 -1.16 2.38
CA LYS A 262 -29.81 -2.29 1.47
C LYS A 262 -29.15 -3.59 1.90
N LEU A 263 -28.46 -3.58 3.03
CA LEU A 263 -27.69 -4.71 3.53
C LEU A 263 -28.23 -5.21 4.86
N THR A 264 -28.05 -6.49 5.10
CA THR A 264 -28.14 -7.08 6.43
C THR A 264 -26.76 -7.56 6.83
N ILE A 265 -26.33 -7.22 8.05
CA ILE A 265 -24.99 -7.48 8.57
C ILE A 265 -25.10 -8.53 9.67
N TYR A 266 -24.26 -9.56 9.60
CA TYR A 266 -24.18 -10.62 10.58
C TYR A 266 -22.75 -10.83 11.07
N SER A 267 -22.62 -11.35 12.27
CA SER A 267 -21.32 -11.81 12.76
C SER A 267 -20.87 -13.05 11.98
N VAL A 268 -19.57 -13.17 11.77
CA VAL A 268 -18.96 -14.37 11.17
C VAL A 268 -19.09 -15.52 12.17
N PRO A 269 -19.45 -16.76 11.74
CA PRO A 269 -19.41 -17.94 12.60
C PRO A 269 -17.99 -18.22 13.11
N SER A 270 -17.87 -18.97 14.21
CA SER A 270 -16.57 -19.50 14.63
C SER A 270 -16.08 -20.58 13.65
N PRO A 271 -14.76 -20.62 13.34
CA PRO A 271 -13.72 -19.70 13.77
C PRO A 271 -13.83 -18.31 13.12
N LEU A 272 -13.48 -17.27 13.87
CA LEU A 272 -13.58 -15.89 13.40
C LEU A 272 -12.46 -15.55 12.43
N ILE A 273 -12.79 -14.76 11.39
CA ILE A 273 -11.80 -14.11 10.54
C ILE A 273 -11.49 -12.72 11.11
N GLU A 274 -10.29 -12.56 11.62
CA GLU A 274 -9.80 -11.30 12.19
C GLU A 274 -8.59 -10.82 11.40
N ARG A 275 -8.48 -9.51 11.18
CA ARG A 275 -7.24 -8.91 10.74
C ARG A 275 -6.63 -8.07 11.86
N LYS A 276 -5.30 -8.07 11.93
CA LYS A 276 -4.53 -7.17 12.78
C LYS A 276 -4.06 -6.02 11.94
N VAL A 277 -4.22 -4.80 12.43
CA VAL A 277 -3.73 -3.59 11.78
C VAL A 277 -2.59 -3.04 12.59
N TYR A 278 -1.49 -2.75 11.92
CA TYR A 278 -0.25 -2.28 12.51
C TYR A 278 0.10 -0.89 12.00
N ILE A 279 0.71 -0.10 12.87
CA ILE A 279 1.46 1.09 12.49
C ILE A 279 2.92 0.68 12.40
N LEU A 280 3.52 0.84 11.22
CA LEU A 280 4.95 0.64 11.02
C LEU A 280 5.61 1.98 10.72
N GLY A 281 6.70 2.26 11.42
CA GLY A 281 7.54 3.44 11.20
C GLY A 281 8.99 3.04 10.99
N ARG A 282 9.73 3.83 10.21
CA ARG A 282 11.17 3.64 10.07
C ARG A 282 11.88 3.95 11.40
N SER A 283 13.03 3.32 11.65
CA SER A 283 13.82 3.51 12.88
C SER A 283 14.27 4.96 13.09
N ASN A 284 14.48 5.71 12.02
CA ASN A 284 14.94 7.11 12.05
C ASN A 284 13.82 8.15 12.30
N ILE A 285 12.55 7.74 12.38
CA ILE A 285 11.50 8.67 12.87
C ILE A 285 11.71 8.93 14.36
N SER A 286 11.51 10.17 14.80
CA SER A 286 11.64 10.47 16.23
C SER A 286 10.65 9.67 17.06
N VAL A 287 11.05 9.30 18.29
CA VAL A 287 10.20 8.50 19.19
C VAL A 287 8.92 9.25 19.51
N ASP A 288 9.03 10.56 19.78
CA ASP A 288 7.90 11.39 20.16
C ASP A 288 6.90 11.54 19.00
N LEU A 289 7.38 11.82 17.80
CA LEU A 289 6.52 11.90 16.61
C LEU A 289 5.82 10.57 16.34
N TYR A 290 6.55 9.45 16.47
CA TYR A 290 5.94 8.14 16.27
C TYR A 290 4.86 7.85 17.32
N ARG A 291 5.10 8.21 18.59
CA ARG A 291 4.12 8.09 19.67
C ARG A 291 2.88 8.95 19.39
N ASP A 292 3.08 10.22 19.01
CA ASP A 292 1.98 11.12 18.66
C ASP A 292 1.10 10.56 17.53
N ILE A 293 1.73 9.93 16.52
CA ILE A 293 1.01 9.27 15.43
C ILE A 293 0.19 8.08 15.96
N VAL A 294 0.79 7.24 16.80
CA VAL A 294 0.09 6.09 17.41
C VAL A 294 -1.10 6.57 18.23
N ASP A 295 -0.91 7.54 19.11
CA ASP A 295 -1.97 8.05 19.99
C ASP A 295 -3.11 8.70 19.19
N SER A 296 -2.77 9.40 18.10
CA SER A 296 -3.78 10.05 17.23
C SER A 296 -4.61 9.08 16.40
N LEU A 297 -4.12 7.86 16.19
CA LEU A 297 -4.80 6.82 15.41
C LEU A 297 -5.51 5.79 16.31
N ALA A 298 -5.17 5.75 17.62
CA ALA A 298 -5.78 4.84 18.59
C ALA A 298 -7.06 5.41 19.24
N ASN A 299 -7.25 6.73 19.15
CA ASN A 299 -8.43 7.47 19.66
C ASN A 299 -9.44 7.72 18.54
#